data_7c26bec793c99c57f461773da59c965e
#
_entry.id   7c26bec793c99c57f461773da59c965e
#
_cell.length_a   1.000
_cell.length_b   1.000
_cell.length_c   1.000
_cell.angle_alpha   90.00
_cell.angle_beta   90.00
_cell.angle_gamma   90.00
#
_symmetry.space_group_name_H-M   'P 1'
#
loop_
_entity.id
_entity.type
_entity.pdbx_description
1 polymer ?
#
loop_
_entity_poly.entity_id
_entity_poly.type
_entity_poly.pdbx_seq_one_letter_code
_entity_poly.pdbx_strand_id
1 'polypeptide(L)'
;MNDRITIEGRDGEFSAYIARPKVLPAPAVLVLHEVFGVNTDIRGHCDELAEQGFIAVAPDLFWRQEPGVDLSVTSEPDWQHGLRLNQAYDRDAGARDVKDTANVVAKLPGCIGKVAVLGYCLGGLMTFLTAARYGVDAAVVYHGGDTEKYLGEVDGLHAPMLMHLAEEDEFISKAAQAEIKKALTSKPNATVYSYPGQRHAFSRHNGTHYNAAAAALANGRTSEFLHQQLR
;
A
#
# COMPACT_ATOMS: atom_id res chain seq x y z
N MET A 1 -15.30 -9.59 -17.25
CA MET A 1 -14.73 -10.47 -16.21
C MET A 1 -15.09 -9.90 -14.85
N ASN A 2 -15.33 -10.74 -13.85
CA ASN A 2 -15.58 -10.22 -12.50
C ASN A 2 -14.25 -9.69 -11.95
N ASP A 3 -14.18 -8.41 -11.69
CA ASP A 3 -13.00 -7.69 -11.19
C ASP A 3 -12.96 -7.62 -9.65
N ARG A 4 -13.74 -8.48 -8.98
CA ARG A 4 -13.77 -8.63 -7.53
C ARG A 4 -13.60 -10.09 -7.12
N ILE A 5 -12.93 -10.28 -5.98
CA ILE A 5 -12.79 -11.59 -5.31
C ILE A 5 -13.19 -11.42 -3.84
N THR A 6 -13.56 -12.53 -3.22
CA THR A 6 -13.76 -12.62 -1.77
C THR A 6 -12.48 -13.11 -1.12
N ILE A 7 -12.07 -12.44 -0.05
CA ILE A 7 -10.97 -12.84 0.82
C ILE A 7 -11.57 -13.53 2.05
N GLU A 8 -11.24 -14.78 2.24
CA GLU A 8 -11.58 -15.53 3.45
C GLU A 8 -10.51 -15.24 4.52
N GLY A 9 -10.74 -14.23 5.33
CA GLY A 9 -9.89 -13.88 6.48
C GLY A 9 -10.32 -14.64 7.73
N ARG A 10 -9.44 -14.65 8.76
CA ARG A 10 -9.71 -15.33 10.04
C ARG A 10 -10.91 -14.81 10.80
N ASP A 11 -11.27 -13.54 10.59
CA ASP A 11 -12.35 -12.86 11.32
C ASP A 11 -13.61 -12.65 10.46
N GLY A 12 -13.61 -13.11 9.22
CA GLY A 12 -14.73 -12.99 8.29
C GLY A 12 -14.30 -12.81 6.84
N GLU A 13 -15.29 -12.69 5.97
CA GLU A 13 -15.09 -12.50 4.54
C GLU A 13 -15.20 -11.02 4.16
N PHE A 14 -14.36 -10.59 3.24
CA PHE A 14 -14.41 -9.24 2.69
C PHE A 14 -14.02 -9.19 1.22
N SER A 15 -14.43 -8.12 0.56
CA SER A 15 -14.22 -7.92 -0.88
C SER A 15 -12.82 -7.38 -1.17
N ALA A 16 -12.25 -7.77 -2.31
CA ALA A 16 -11.08 -7.12 -2.90
C ALA A 16 -11.29 -6.91 -4.39
N TYR A 17 -10.81 -5.77 -4.93
CA TYR A 17 -10.66 -5.57 -6.36
C TYR A 17 -9.47 -6.39 -6.87
N ILE A 18 -9.56 -6.93 -8.09
CA ILE A 18 -8.47 -7.67 -8.72
C ILE A 18 -8.30 -7.29 -10.19
N ALA A 19 -7.07 -6.94 -10.56
CA ALA A 19 -6.64 -6.80 -11.95
C ALA A 19 -5.62 -7.92 -12.28
N ARG A 20 -5.73 -8.49 -13.47
CA ARG A 20 -4.88 -9.60 -13.91
C ARG A 20 -4.06 -9.23 -15.13
N PRO A 21 -2.78 -9.63 -15.18
CA PRO A 21 -1.95 -9.42 -16.36
C PRO A 21 -2.42 -10.33 -17.52
N LYS A 22 -1.99 -9.95 -18.72
CA LYS A 22 -2.29 -10.73 -19.94
C LYS A 22 -1.62 -12.11 -19.95
N VAL A 23 -0.50 -12.24 -19.24
CA VAL A 23 0.31 -13.47 -19.21
C VAL A 23 0.34 -14.01 -17.78
N LEU A 24 -0.01 -15.28 -17.64
CA LEU A 24 0.06 -16.04 -16.39
C LEU A 24 0.93 -17.30 -16.62
N PRO A 25 1.59 -17.84 -15.57
CA PRO A 25 1.51 -17.41 -14.19
C PRO A 25 2.34 -16.13 -13.92
N ALA A 26 1.96 -15.39 -12.86
CA ALA A 26 2.57 -14.11 -12.48
C ALA A 26 2.69 -13.95 -10.95
N PRO A 27 3.60 -13.12 -10.44
CA PRO A 27 3.61 -12.71 -9.04
C PRO A 27 2.48 -11.74 -8.75
N ALA A 28 2.17 -11.56 -7.47
CA ALA A 28 1.09 -10.68 -7.05
C ALA A 28 1.58 -9.48 -6.24
N VAL A 29 0.81 -8.38 -6.30
CA VAL A 29 0.99 -7.18 -5.49
C VAL A 29 -0.35 -6.83 -4.84
N LEU A 30 -0.38 -6.74 -3.51
CA LEU A 30 -1.49 -6.13 -2.80
C LEU A 30 -1.34 -4.61 -2.86
N VAL A 31 -2.41 -3.91 -3.19
CA VAL A 31 -2.46 -2.44 -3.27
C VAL A 31 -3.36 -1.93 -2.15
N LEU A 32 -2.77 -1.37 -1.10
CA LEU A 32 -3.49 -0.91 0.07
C LEU A 32 -3.88 0.56 -0.07
N HIS A 33 -5.17 0.81 0.09
CA HIS A 33 -5.76 2.12 -0.15
C HIS A 33 -5.47 3.14 0.97
N GLU A 34 -5.68 4.40 0.64
CA GLU A 34 -5.68 5.53 1.56
C GLU A 34 -7.01 5.58 2.35
N VAL A 35 -7.33 6.72 2.93
CA VAL A 35 -8.59 6.93 3.67
C VAL A 35 -9.84 6.95 2.78
N PHE A 36 -9.69 6.84 1.46
CA PHE A 36 -10.78 6.92 0.48
C PHE A 36 -11.37 5.57 0.05
N GLY A 37 -10.88 4.46 0.62
CA GLY A 37 -11.31 3.12 0.23
C GLY A 37 -10.76 2.66 -1.13
N VAL A 38 -11.33 1.60 -1.68
CA VAL A 38 -10.94 1.04 -2.99
C VAL A 38 -11.57 1.86 -4.11
N ASN A 39 -11.16 3.12 -4.20
CA ASN A 39 -11.67 4.10 -5.13
C ASN A 39 -11.06 3.96 -6.55
N THR A 40 -11.45 4.85 -7.45
CA THR A 40 -10.99 4.83 -8.85
C THR A 40 -9.46 4.94 -8.98
N ASP A 41 -8.80 5.71 -8.11
CA ASP A 41 -7.34 5.87 -8.14
C ASP A 41 -6.63 4.55 -7.76
N ILE A 42 -7.08 3.89 -6.70
CA ILE A 42 -6.53 2.59 -6.26
C ILE A 42 -6.78 1.49 -7.30
N ARG A 43 -7.97 1.46 -7.92
CA ARG A 43 -8.24 0.53 -9.03
C ARG A 43 -7.34 0.80 -10.21
N GLY A 44 -7.10 2.08 -10.54
CA GLY A 44 -6.15 2.49 -11.59
C GLY A 44 -4.73 1.99 -11.33
N HIS A 45 -4.23 2.11 -10.09
CA HIS A 45 -2.92 1.53 -9.72
C HIS A 45 -2.87 0.02 -9.86
N CYS A 46 -3.97 -0.70 -9.56
CA CYS A 46 -4.06 -2.13 -9.82
C CYS A 46 -3.98 -2.46 -11.32
N ASP A 47 -4.69 -1.69 -12.15
CA ASP A 47 -4.69 -1.89 -13.59
C ASP A 47 -3.30 -1.62 -14.20
N GLU A 48 -2.61 -0.55 -13.77
CA GLU A 48 -1.23 -0.25 -14.16
C GLU A 48 -0.24 -1.35 -13.77
N LEU A 49 -0.38 -1.94 -12.57
CA LEU A 49 0.44 -3.07 -12.14
C LEU A 49 0.14 -4.34 -12.96
N ALA A 50 -1.12 -4.54 -13.32
CA ALA A 50 -1.49 -5.66 -14.21
C ALA A 50 -0.89 -5.51 -15.61
N GLU A 51 -0.82 -4.29 -16.15
CA GLU A 51 -0.10 -4.01 -17.40
C GLU A 51 1.40 -4.30 -17.31
N GLN A 52 1.99 -4.16 -16.12
CA GLN A 52 3.39 -4.46 -15.83
C GLN A 52 3.65 -5.95 -15.56
N GLY A 53 2.62 -6.80 -15.57
CA GLY A 53 2.76 -8.26 -15.43
C GLY A 53 2.51 -8.79 -14.03
N PHE A 54 1.89 -8.03 -13.13
CA PHE A 54 1.53 -8.47 -11.78
C PHE A 54 0.03 -8.79 -11.67
N ILE A 55 -0.34 -9.77 -10.84
CA ILE A 55 -1.71 -9.87 -10.33
C ILE A 55 -1.83 -8.80 -9.24
N ALA A 56 -2.65 -7.79 -9.45
CA ALA A 56 -2.84 -6.71 -8.49
C ALA A 56 -4.16 -6.88 -7.73
N VAL A 57 -4.13 -6.80 -6.40
CA VAL A 57 -5.30 -7.02 -5.56
C VAL A 57 -5.41 -5.90 -4.52
N ALA A 58 -6.53 -5.18 -4.50
CA ALA A 58 -6.81 -4.15 -3.51
C ALA A 58 -7.91 -4.61 -2.54
N PRO A 59 -7.55 -5.05 -1.32
CA PRO A 59 -8.54 -5.41 -0.30
C PRO A 59 -9.23 -4.18 0.27
N ASP A 60 -10.50 -4.34 0.64
CA ASP A 60 -11.24 -3.34 1.39
C ASP A 60 -10.78 -3.33 2.85
N LEU A 61 -9.91 -2.38 3.22
CA LEU A 61 -9.42 -2.27 4.60
C LEU A 61 -10.51 -1.84 5.59
N PHE A 62 -11.55 -1.15 5.11
CA PHE A 62 -12.61 -0.65 5.98
C PHE A 62 -13.80 -1.61 6.16
N TRP A 63 -13.71 -2.83 5.64
CA TRP A 63 -14.79 -3.80 5.60
C TRP A 63 -15.48 -4.04 6.95
N ARG A 64 -14.76 -3.93 8.08
CA ARG A 64 -15.34 -4.11 9.43
C ARG A 64 -16.20 -2.93 9.88
N GLN A 65 -15.92 -1.75 9.35
CA GLN A 65 -16.57 -0.50 9.72
C GLN A 65 -17.69 -0.17 8.74
N GLU A 66 -17.34 -0.16 7.45
CA GLU A 66 -18.21 0.19 6.34
C GLU A 66 -17.74 -0.50 5.07
N PRO A 67 -18.35 -1.64 4.66
CA PRO A 67 -17.94 -2.36 3.46
C PRO A 67 -18.17 -1.55 2.18
N GLY A 68 -17.21 -1.58 1.27
CA GLY A 68 -17.36 -1.01 -0.07
C GLY A 68 -17.15 0.50 -0.15
N VAL A 69 -16.39 1.09 0.76
CA VAL A 69 -16.03 2.52 0.73
C VAL A 69 -15.32 2.86 -0.59
N ASP A 70 -15.87 3.84 -1.31
CA ASP A 70 -15.37 4.37 -2.60
C ASP A 70 -15.59 5.89 -2.62
N LEU A 71 -14.65 6.64 -2.02
CA LEU A 71 -14.76 8.07 -1.78
C LEU A 71 -13.98 8.88 -2.80
N SER A 72 -14.51 10.07 -3.13
CA SER A 72 -13.85 11.03 -4.02
C SER A 72 -12.70 11.75 -3.30
N VAL A 73 -11.54 11.81 -3.94
CA VAL A 73 -10.35 12.52 -3.43
C VAL A 73 -10.47 14.05 -3.53
N THR A 74 -11.51 14.55 -4.20
CA THR A 74 -11.76 15.99 -4.40
C THR A 74 -12.96 16.51 -3.62
N SER A 75 -13.65 15.65 -2.85
CA SER A 75 -14.84 15.98 -2.07
C SER A 75 -14.46 16.18 -0.60
N GLU A 76 -14.70 17.37 -0.05
CA GLU A 76 -14.45 17.63 1.38
C GLU A 76 -15.32 16.77 2.31
N PRO A 77 -16.63 16.54 2.06
CA PRO A 77 -17.41 15.59 2.83
C PRO A 77 -16.83 14.17 2.83
N ASP A 78 -16.34 13.69 1.70
CA ASP A 78 -15.73 12.37 1.55
C ASP A 78 -14.41 12.29 2.31
N TRP A 79 -13.61 13.36 2.26
CA TRP A 79 -12.40 13.49 3.05
C TRP A 79 -12.68 13.35 4.56
N GLN A 80 -13.66 14.10 5.07
CA GLN A 80 -14.07 14.03 6.47
C GLN A 80 -14.61 12.64 6.84
N HIS A 81 -15.32 11.98 5.93
CA HIS A 81 -15.77 10.60 6.11
C HIS A 81 -14.59 9.64 6.22
N GLY A 82 -13.66 9.67 5.27
CA GLY A 82 -12.46 8.84 5.29
C GLY A 82 -11.59 9.05 6.54
N LEU A 83 -11.48 10.29 7.02
CA LEU A 83 -10.77 10.58 8.27
C LEU A 83 -11.44 9.92 9.50
N ARG A 84 -12.77 9.94 9.58
CA ARG A 84 -13.49 9.25 10.68
C ARG A 84 -13.24 7.74 10.65
N LEU A 85 -13.29 7.12 9.46
CA LEU A 85 -12.97 5.70 9.31
C LEU A 85 -11.53 5.40 9.74
N ASN A 86 -10.57 6.24 9.32
CA ASN A 86 -9.16 6.10 9.70
C ASN A 86 -8.94 6.25 11.21
N GLN A 87 -9.63 7.17 11.88
CA GLN A 87 -9.52 7.35 13.34
C GLN A 87 -10.00 6.12 14.12
N ALA A 88 -11.08 5.48 13.64
CA ALA A 88 -11.66 4.30 14.27
C ALA A 88 -11.03 2.98 13.78
N TYR A 89 -10.06 3.04 12.85
CA TYR A 89 -9.47 1.85 12.24
C TYR A 89 -8.56 1.09 13.21
N ASP A 90 -8.84 -0.19 13.41
CA ASP A 90 -7.99 -1.11 14.18
C ASP A 90 -6.80 -1.55 13.31
N ARG A 91 -5.62 -0.96 13.57
CA ARG A 91 -4.39 -1.24 12.82
C ARG A 91 -3.89 -2.66 13.05
N ASP A 92 -4.15 -3.25 14.20
CA ASP A 92 -3.70 -4.61 14.51
C ASP A 92 -4.57 -5.63 13.76
N ALA A 93 -5.89 -5.45 13.76
CA ALA A 93 -6.78 -6.25 12.94
C ALA A 93 -6.47 -6.06 11.44
N GLY A 94 -6.25 -4.82 11.00
CA GLY A 94 -5.91 -4.52 9.61
C GLY A 94 -4.63 -5.19 9.12
N ALA A 95 -3.57 -5.20 9.92
CA ALA A 95 -2.33 -5.88 9.54
C ALA A 95 -2.53 -7.41 9.41
N ARG A 96 -3.42 -8.00 10.24
CA ARG A 96 -3.82 -9.41 10.09
C ARG A 96 -4.62 -9.65 8.81
N ASP A 97 -5.55 -8.76 8.49
CA ASP A 97 -6.36 -8.87 7.26
C ASP A 97 -5.50 -8.77 6.00
N VAL A 98 -4.50 -7.86 5.99
CA VAL A 98 -3.54 -7.77 4.88
C VAL A 98 -2.73 -9.06 4.76
N LYS A 99 -2.27 -9.64 5.87
CA LYS A 99 -1.56 -10.93 5.84
C LYS A 99 -2.45 -12.07 5.36
N ASP A 100 -3.70 -12.13 5.82
CA ASP A 100 -4.66 -13.14 5.36
C ASP A 100 -4.95 -12.96 3.86
N THR A 101 -5.08 -11.71 3.37
CA THR A 101 -5.18 -11.42 1.93
C THR A 101 -3.98 -11.94 1.17
N ALA A 102 -2.76 -11.69 1.64
CA ALA A 102 -1.54 -12.20 1.00
C ALA A 102 -1.53 -13.73 0.91
N ASN A 103 -1.95 -14.42 1.98
CA ASN A 103 -2.02 -15.87 2.01
C ASN A 103 -3.07 -16.46 1.03
N VAL A 104 -4.21 -15.78 0.85
CA VAL A 104 -5.24 -16.14 -0.13
C VAL A 104 -4.74 -15.90 -1.54
N VAL A 105 -4.18 -14.71 -1.79
CA VAL A 105 -3.70 -14.31 -3.12
C VAL A 105 -2.54 -15.18 -3.61
N ALA A 106 -1.63 -15.59 -2.71
CA ALA A 106 -0.54 -16.51 -3.05
C ALA A 106 -1.02 -17.85 -3.62
N LYS A 107 -2.25 -18.25 -3.30
CA LYS A 107 -2.86 -19.51 -3.73
C LYS A 107 -3.81 -19.36 -4.92
N LEU A 108 -4.02 -18.15 -5.43
CA LEU A 108 -4.90 -17.93 -6.57
C LEU A 108 -4.38 -18.66 -7.81
N PRO A 109 -5.27 -19.23 -8.63
CA PRO A 109 -4.89 -19.78 -9.92
C PRO A 109 -4.14 -18.74 -10.77
N GLY A 110 -2.95 -19.13 -11.23
CA GLY A 110 -2.07 -18.26 -12.00
C GLY A 110 -1.13 -17.39 -11.16
N CYS A 111 -1.19 -17.42 -9.83
CA CYS A 111 -0.17 -16.80 -8.97
C CYS A 111 1.00 -17.77 -8.76
N ILE A 112 2.25 -17.26 -8.85
CA ILE A 112 3.46 -18.08 -8.59
C ILE A 112 3.77 -18.23 -7.08
N GLY A 113 2.90 -17.72 -6.21
CA GLY A 113 3.07 -17.78 -4.75
C GLY A 113 3.89 -16.65 -4.15
N LYS A 114 4.41 -15.72 -4.97
CA LYS A 114 5.13 -14.52 -4.54
C LYS A 114 4.16 -13.35 -4.40
N VAL A 115 4.15 -12.67 -3.24
CA VAL A 115 3.23 -11.57 -2.94
C VAL A 115 3.97 -10.41 -2.28
N ALA A 116 4.03 -9.28 -2.97
CA ALA A 116 4.42 -8.00 -2.37
C ALA A 116 3.21 -7.26 -1.81
N VAL A 117 3.47 -6.35 -0.89
CA VAL A 117 2.47 -5.39 -0.39
C VAL A 117 2.94 -3.98 -0.72
N LEU A 118 2.08 -3.20 -1.35
CA LEU A 118 2.28 -1.80 -1.70
C LEU A 118 1.13 -0.99 -1.10
N GLY A 119 1.41 0.15 -0.47
CA GLY A 119 0.32 0.95 0.10
C GLY A 119 0.61 2.42 0.18
N TYR A 120 -0.46 3.20 0.20
CA TYR A 120 -0.46 4.66 0.20
C TYR A 120 -1.08 5.19 1.50
N CYS A 121 -0.49 6.20 2.12
CA CYS A 121 -0.99 6.84 3.34
C CYS A 121 -1.29 5.82 4.46
N LEU A 122 -2.56 5.63 4.86
CA LEU A 122 -2.98 4.54 5.75
C LEU A 122 -2.47 3.18 5.26
N GLY A 123 -2.67 2.88 3.97
CA GLY A 123 -2.17 1.65 3.36
C GLY A 123 -0.65 1.52 3.42
N GLY A 124 0.08 2.65 3.37
CA GLY A 124 1.52 2.69 3.56
C GLY A 124 1.94 2.25 4.97
N LEU A 125 1.27 2.77 6.00
CA LEU A 125 1.46 2.29 7.37
C LEU A 125 1.13 0.80 7.50
N MET A 126 0.01 0.36 6.92
CA MET A 126 -0.40 -1.05 6.98
C MET A 126 0.60 -1.97 6.27
N THR A 127 1.22 -1.50 5.18
CA THR A 127 2.32 -2.21 4.49
C THR A 127 3.51 -2.39 5.42
N PHE A 128 3.95 -1.32 6.11
CA PHE A 128 5.04 -1.39 7.08
C PHE A 128 4.73 -2.38 8.21
N LEU A 129 3.57 -2.25 8.85
CA LEU A 129 3.16 -3.11 9.96
C LEU A 129 3.04 -4.58 9.55
N THR A 130 2.47 -4.86 8.38
CA THR A 130 2.35 -6.23 7.88
C THR A 130 3.72 -6.84 7.60
N ALA A 131 4.63 -6.09 6.97
CA ALA A 131 5.98 -6.55 6.68
C ALA A 131 6.80 -6.81 7.95
N ALA A 132 6.69 -5.92 8.95
CA ALA A 132 7.42 -6.04 10.21
C ALA A 132 6.89 -7.18 11.09
N ARG A 133 5.57 -7.40 11.14
CA ARG A 133 4.92 -8.35 12.05
C ARG A 133 4.77 -9.77 11.49
N TYR A 134 4.50 -9.88 10.19
CA TYR A 134 4.08 -11.15 9.58
C TYR A 134 4.94 -11.58 8.39
N GLY A 135 5.77 -10.68 7.86
CA GLY A 135 6.59 -10.93 6.68
C GLY A 135 5.79 -11.02 5.39
N VAL A 136 6.41 -10.55 4.32
CA VAL A 136 5.92 -10.58 2.93
C VAL A 136 7.14 -10.77 2.01
N ASP A 137 6.95 -11.02 0.71
CA ASP A 137 8.08 -11.18 -0.21
C ASP A 137 8.76 -9.83 -0.53
N ALA A 138 8.00 -8.73 -0.58
CA ALA A 138 8.53 -7.37 -0.67
C ALA A 138 7.49 -6.35 -0.17
N ALA A 139 7.94 -5.16 0.24
CA ALA A 139 7.07 -4.10 0.75
C ALA A 139 7.40 -2.76 0.09
N VAL A 140 6.37 -2.01 -0.34
CA VAL A 140 6.52 -0.66 -0.88
C VAL A 140 5.60 0.30 -0.15
N VAL A 141 6.16 1.34 0.43
CA VAL A 141 5.44 2.33 1.24
C VAL A 141 5.48 3.68 0.56
N TYR A 142 4.33 4.23 0.20
CA TYR A 142 4.18 5.61 -0.21
C TYR A 142 3.62 6.44 0.95
N HIS A 143 4.39 7.44 1.42
CA HIS A 143 4.00 8.42 2.45
C HIS A 143 3.13 7.81 3.58
N GLY A 144 3.60 6.71 4.18
CA GLY A 144 2.91 6.02 5.26
C GLY A 144 2.80 6.90 6.51
N GLY A 145 1.64 7.52 6.70
CA GLY A 145 1.37 8.34 7.88
C GLY A 145 1.44 7.53 9.18
N ASP A 146 1.89 8.14 10.25
CA ASP A 146 2.05 7.52 11.57
C ASP A 146 3.12 6.40 11.67
N THR A 147 3.91 6.13 10.60
CA THR A 147 4.97 5.11 10.64
C THR A 147 5.97 5.36 11.77
N GLU A 148 6.26 6.63 12.10
CA GLU A 148 7.17 7.00 13.19
C GLU A 148 6.72 6.48 14.56
N LYS A 149 5.43 6.26 14.76
CA LYS A 149 4.86 5.74 16.02
C LYS A 149 5.15 4.24 16.22
N TYR A 150 5.53 3.53 15.17
CA TYR A 150 5.74 2.09 15.15
C TYR A 150 7.19 1.67 14.85
N LEU A 151 8.14 2.61 14.91
CA LEU A 151 9.56 2.32 14.65
C LEU A 151 10.18 1.31 15.61
N GLY A 152 9.57 1.11 16.78
CA GLY A 152 9.94 0.03 17.68
C GLY A 152 9.76 -1.38 17.09
N GLU A 153 9.01 -1.52 15.99
CA GLU A 153 8.78 -2.80 15.31
C GLU A 153 9.75 -3.03 14.12
N VAL A 154 10.62 -2.08 13.84
CA VAL A 154 11.55 -2.14 12.69
C VAL A 154 12.47 -3.37 12.73
N ASP A 155 12.73 -3.92 13.90
CA ASP A 155 13.56 -5.13 14.05
C ASP A 155 12.92 -6.39 13.45
N GLY A 156 11.60 -6.43 13.38
CA GLY A 156 10.85 -7.48 12.70
C GLY A 156 10.85 -7.38 11.16
N LEU A 157 11.35 -6.28 10.60
CA LEU A 157 11.38 -6.08 9.16
C LEU A 157 12.52 -6.90 8.52
N HIS A 158 12.16 -8.05 7.98
CA HIS A 158 13.08 -8.94 7.25
C HIS A 158 12.87 -8.89 5.73
N ALA A 159 11.69 -8.49 5.27
CA ALA A 159 11.37 -8.32 3.86
C ALA A 159 12.15 -7.15 3.24
N PRO A 160 12.56 -7.23 1.96
CA PRO A 160 12.99 -6.06 1.20
C PRO A 160 11.92 -4.97 1.25
N MET A 161 12.33 -3.73 1.58
CA MET A 161 11.40 -2.60 1.66
C MET A 161 11.90 -1.40 0.87
N LEU A 162 10.99 -0.79 0.13
CA LEU A 162 11.16 0.50 -0.53
C LEU A 162 10.19 1.51 0.08
N MET A 163 10.67 2.68 0.49
CA MET A 163 9.84 3.73 1.03
C MET A 163 10.02 5.06 0.28
N HIS A 164 8.90 5.68 -0.05
CA HIS A 164 8.83 7.00 -0.69
C HIS A 164 8.25 8.03 0.29
N LEU A 165 9.03 9.07 0.60
CA LEU A 165 8.64 10.17 1.50
C LEU A 165 8.54 11.46 0.70
N ALA A 166 7.41 12.15 0.82
CA ALA A 166 7.25 13.52 0.33
C ALA A 166 7.94 14.48 1.30
N GLU A 167 8.83 15.34 0.82
CA GLU A 167 9.63 16.16 1.72
C GLU A 167 8.78 17.22 2.45
N GLU A 168 7.77 17.79 1.78
CA GLU A 168 6.85 18.80 2.34
C GLU A 168 5.50 18.15 2.75
N ASP A 169 5.55 16.94 3.31
CA ASP A 169 4.36 16.21 3.76
C ASP A 169 3.72 16.88 4.97
N GLU A 170 2.42 17.15 4.90
CA GLU A 170 1.65 17.80 5.96
C GLU A 170 1.29 16.87 7.11
N PHE A 171 1.33 15.55 6.87
CA PHE A 171 0.96 14.53 7.86
C PHE A 171 2.18 13.83 8.47
N ILE A 172 3.35 13.90 7.81
CA ILE A 172 4.60 13.32 8.30
C ILE A 172 5.62 14.46 8.47
N SER A 173 5.75 14.96 9.69
CA SER A 173 6.62 16.09 9.98
C SER A 173 8.09 15.82 9.60
N LYS A 174 8.88 16.87 9.38
CA LYS A 174 10.33 16.74 9.10
C LYS A 174 11.05 15.92 10.18
N ALA A 175 10.65 16.06 11.45
CA ALA A 175 11.21 15.29 12.55
C ALA A 175 10.85 13.80 12.41
N ALA A 176 9.57 13.48 12.16
CA ALA A 176 9.11 12.10 11.92
C ALA A 176 9.84 11.46 10.72
N GLN A 177 9.99 12.20 9.60
CA GLN A 177 10.75 11.74 8.44
C GLN A 177 12.22 11.44 8.78
N ALA A 178 12.85 12.26 9.62
CA ALA A 178 14.23 12.02 10.06
C ALA A 178 14.35 10.75 10.91
N GLU A 179 13.39 10.50 11.82
CA GLU A 179 13.34 9.29 12.63
C GLU A 179 13.12 8.04 11.78
N ILE A 180 12.17 8.07 10.84
CA ILE A 180 11.92 7.00 9.87
C ILE A 180 13.19 6.68 9.07
N LYS A 181 13.83 7.69 8.49
CA LYS A 181 15.07 7.53 7.73
C LYS A 181 16.16 6.90 8.57
N LYS A 182 16.38 7.40 9.80
CA LYS A 182 17.37 6.88 10.73
C LYS A 182 17.14 5.40 11.06
N ALA A 183 15.89 5.03 11.38
CA ALA A 183 15.54 3.66 11.72
C ALA A 183 15.74 2.70 10.52
N LEU A 184 15.27 3.09 9.33
CA LEU A 184 15.35 2.25 8.14
C LEU A 184 16.75 2.20 7.52
N THR A 185 17.56 3.25 7.63
CA THR A 185 18.96 3.24 7.15
C THR A 185 19.81 2.19 7.88
N SER A 186 19.43 1.80 9.11
CA SER A 186 20.09 0.70 9.83
C SER A 186 19.78 -0.70 9.26
N LYS A 187 18.79 -0.81 8.36
CA LYS A 187 18.35 -2.08 7.78
C LYS A 187 18.89 -2.21 6.35
N PRO A 188 19.75 -3.22 6.06
CA PRO A 188 20.37 -3.38 4.73
C PRO A 188 19.37 -3.75 3.63
N ASN A 189 18.18 -4.21 4.02
CA ASN A 189 17.09 -4.57 3.13
C ASN A 189 16.06 -3.45 2.91
N ALA A 190 16.29 -2.25 3.48
CA ALA A 190 15.38 -1.10 3.31
C ALA A 190 16.05 0.03 2.53
N THR A 191 15.30 0.61 1.59
CA THR A 191 15.70 1.80 0.84
C THR A 191 14.66 2.89 1.01
N VAL A 192 15.09 4.11 1.35
CA VAL A 192 14.20 5.26 1.53
C VAL A 192 14.56 6.37 0.54
N TYR A 193 13.60 6.78 -0.27
CA TYR A 193 13.70 7.94 -1.14
C TYR A 193 12.89 9.12 -0.60
N SER A 194 13.49 10.30 -0.60
CA SER A 194 12.81 11.57 -0.35
C SER A 194 12.62 12.32 -1.66
N TYR A 195 11.48 12.97 -1.80
CA TYR A 195 11.10 13.73 -2.99
C TYR A 195 11.02 15.22 -2.61
N PRO A 196 12.06 16.02 -2.97
CA PRO A 196 12.14 17.44 -2.62
C PRO A 196 10.94 18.23 -3.16
N GLY A 197 10.37 19.09 -2.30
CA GLY A 197 9.25 19.95 -2.65
C GLY A 197 7.91 19.23 -2.87
N GLN A 198 7.87 17.90 -2.72
CA GLN A 198 6.62 17.15 -2.87
C GLN A 198 5.83 17.13 -1.58
N ARG A 199 4.50 17.17 -1.73
CA ARG A 199 3.52 17.11 -0.64
C ARG A 199 2.89 15.71 -0.55
N HIS A 200 2.13 15.46 0.51
CA HIS A 200 1.42 14.17 0.70
C HIS A 200 0.63 13.78 -0.54
N ALA A 201 0.66 12.50 -0.90
CA ALA A 201 -0.04 11.94 -2.05
C ALA A 201 0.36 12.55 -3.42
N PHE A 202 1.62 12.94 -3.60
CA PHE A 202 2.14 13.49 -4.85
C PHE A 202 2.00 12.56 -6.07
N SER A 203 1.80 11.27 -5.84
CA SER A 203 1.60 10.24 -6.89
C SER A 203 0.13 9.91 -7.17
N ARG A 204 -0.83 10.49 -6.44
CA ARG A 204 -2.27 10.27 -6.65
C ARG A 204 -2.76 11.03 -7.88
N HIS A 205 -3.15 10.33 -8.95
CA HIS A 205 -3.44 10.91 -10.26
C HIS A 205 -4.49 12.03 -10.24
N ASN A 206 -5.54 11.88 -9.44
CA ASN A 206 -6.63 12.87 -9.34
C ASN A 206 -6.49 13.78 -8.11
N GLY A 207 -5.35 13.74 -7.43
CA GLY A 207 -5.10 14.51 -6.21
C GLY A 207 -4.63 15.94 -6.50
N THR A 208 -4.92 16.86 -5.58
CA THR A 208 -4.50 18.27 -5.68
C THR A 208 -2.98 18.45 -5.62
N HIS A 209 -2.26 17.49 -5.07
CA HIS A 209 -0.79 17.51 -4.96
C HIS A 209 -0.09 16.67 -6.03
N TYR A 210 -0.83 16.14 -7.00
CA TYR A 210 -0.22 15.31 -8.05
C TYR A 210 0.89 16.03 -8.78
N ASN A 211 2.04 15.40 -8.86
CA ASN A 211 3.19 15.87 -9.63
C ASN A 211 3.66 14.76 -10.58
N ALA A 212 3.41 14.94 -11.86
CA ALA A 212 3.66 13.92 -12.87
C ALA A 212 5.12 13.45 -12.92
N ALA A 213 6.10 14.36 -12.77
CA ALA A 213 7.51 14.01 -12.82
C ALA A 213 7.95 13.22 -11.58
N ALA A 214 7.53 13.65 -10.39
CA ALA A 214 7.84 12.96 -9.13
C ALA A 214 7.12 11.59 -9.06
N ALA A 215 5.85 11.53 -9.50
CA ALA A 215 5.08 10.30 -9.59
C ALA A 215 5.75 9.29 -10.54
N ALA A 216 6.13 9.71 -11.75
CA ALA A 216 6.81 8.85 -12.73
C ALA A 216 8.14 8.32 -12.16
N LEU A 217 8.92 9.15 -11.48
CA LEU A 217 10.17 8.73 -10.84
C LEU A 217 9.94 7.72 -9.72
N ALA A 218 8.96 7.95 -8.84
CA ALA A 218 8.63 7.05 -7.74
C ALA A 218 8.09 5.71 -8.26
N ASN A 219 7.15 5.76 -9.21
CA ASN A 219 6.55 4.57 -9.81
C ASN A 219 7.57 3.75 -10.62
N GLY A 220 8.51 4.40 -11.32
CA GLY A 220 9.62 3.72 -11.99
C GLY A 220 10.51 2.94 -11.01
N ARG A 221 10.90 3.56 -9.89
CA ARG A 221 11.66 2.89 -8.82
C ARG A 221 10.89 1.72 -8.20
N THR A 222 9.60 1.90 -7.99
CA THR A 222 8.70 0.84 -7.49
C THR A 222 8.63 -0.33 -8.45
N SER A 223 8.41 -0.07 -9.73
CA SER A 223 8.35 -1.10 -10.79
C SER A 223 9.66 -1.91 -10.86
N GLU A 224 10.79 -1.22 -10.90
CA GLU A 224 12.10 -1.87 -10.89
C GLU A 224 12.30 -2.74 -9.66
N PHE A 225 12.00 -2.22 -8.47
CA PHE A 225 12.10 -2.93 -7.21
C PHE A 225 11.21 -4.19 -7.19
N LEU A 226 9.93 -4.06 -7.55
CA LEU A 226 9.00 -5.20 -7.58
C LEU A 226 9.46 -6.29 -8.56
N HIS A 227 9.92 -5.92 -9.75
CA HIS A 227 10.46 -6.88 -10.72
C HIS A 227 11.74 -7.58 -10.24
N GLN A 228 12.57 -6.91 -9.43
CA GLN A 228 13.76 -7.52 -8.84
C GLN A 228 13.43 -8.50 -7.71
N GLN A 229 12.44 -8.17 -6.87
CA GLN A 229 12.14 -8.95 -5.67
C GLN A 229 11.17 -10.13 -5.91
N LEU A 230 10.33 -10.07 -6.94
CA LEU A 230 9.27 -11.05 -7.19
C LEU A 230 9.57 -12.04 -8.34
N ARG A 231 10.80 -12.05 -8.80
CA ARG A 231 11.24 -13.03 -9.83
C ARG A 231 11.27 -14.46 -9.32
#